data_0c83adf85d2770f8c3195141a33b48e9
#
_entry.id   0c83adf85d2770f8c3195141a33b48e9
#
_cell.length_a   1.000
_cell.length_b   1.000
_cell.length_c   1.000
_cell.angle_alpha   90.00
_cell.angle_beta   90.00
_cell.angle_gamma   90.00
#
_symmetry.space_group_name_H-M   'P 1'
#
loop_
_entity.id
_entity.type
_entity.pdbx_description
1 polymer ?
#
loop_
_entity_poly.entity_id
_entity_poly.type
_entity_poly.pdbx_seq_one_letter_code
_entity_poly.pdbx_strand_id
1 'polypeptide(L)'
;EEISVVGFGDEGWSELTYPPLTILKRDVEGLSRRAVNMLFEKINTGHVIEQDYYADVELIIRKSTRMLDNGPFGEEAATPESIVITKEEKSRLRAGNFRVAISFHYTGTSWAELHEKGIRDELEQYGIDIISVTDAHFDASLQNAQLEGIRLQKPDAVIAIPADDKETKEQFRELAKVSKLVFLSSVPENMEKNSYVCCVSVNEIENGINVGRMMGQYCKGKHVEAGFIIHGAVFYGTRARDEAAEKIISEQYKNIDIKAIRGFGEIENAYQVCKDMITENPQIKVLYVSWDRPALLVIKALKEMHREDIAIFTTDLDYKIAQYMESGIVKGLSTQRPYEQGRTAAHVVAKSLLSNDVPKYVG
;
A
#
# COMPACT_ATOMS: atom_id res chain seq x y z
N GLU A 1 10.78 -10.02 22.95
CA GLU A 1 11.00 -10.15 21.51
C GLU A 1 9.92 -11.09 20.96
N GLU A 2 9.13 -10.60 19.98
CA GLU A 2 8.13 -11.44 19.34
C GLU A 2 8.79 -12.28 18.24
N ILE A 3 8.55 -13.58 18.30
CA ILE A 3 9.09 -14.54 17.33
C ILE A 3 7.99 -14.89 16.33
N SER A 4 8.21 -14.60 15.04
CA SER A 4 7.35 -15.09 13.98
C SER A 4 7.58 -16.58 13.73
N VAL A 5 6.50 -17.35 13.64
CA VAL A 5 6.56 -18.80 13.39
C VAL A 5 5.80 -19.14 12.11
N VAL A 6 6.47 -19.86 11.21
CA VAL A 6 5.87 -20.38 9.98
C VAL A 6 5.91 -21.91 10.02
N GLY A 7 4.75 -22.54 9.80
CA GLY A 7 4.64 -23.99 9.65
C GLY A 7 4.72 -24.43 8.18
N PHE A 8 5.02 -25.71 7.98
CA PHE A 8 5.00 -26.34 6.66
C PHE A 8 3.99 -27.49 6.64
N GLY A 9 3.03 -27.46 5.73
CA GLY A 9 1.92 -28.39 5.66
C GLY A 9 0.69 -27.89 6.41
N ASP A 10 -0.47 -28.42 6.07
CA ASP A 10 -1.73 -28.11 6.77
C ASP A 10 -2.54 -29.40 6.96
N GLU A 11 -2.73 -29.77 8.21
CA GLU A 11 -3.59 -30.86 8.65
C GLU A 11 -4.81 -30.34 9.45
N GLY A 12 -5.16 -29.06 9.27
CA GLY A 12 -6.24 -28.39 10.00
C GLY A 12 -5.85 -27.93 11.42
N TRP A 13 -4.67 -28.32 11.90
CA TRP A 13 -4.19 -27.95 13.25
C TRP A 13 -3.69 -26.51 13.33
N SER A 14 -3.22 -25.97 12.22
CA SER A 14 -2.64 -24.63 12.15
C SER A 14 -3.64 -23.50 12.49
N GLU A 15 -4.93 -23.75 12.33
CA GLU A 15 -6.00 -22.82 12.73
C GLU A 15 -6.34 -22.92 14.21
N LEU A 16 -6.06 -24.08 14.83
CA LEU A 16 -6.40 -24.35 16.23
C LEU A 16 -5.31 -23.89 17.20
N THR A 17 -4.14 -23.48 16.71
CA THR A 17 -3.08 -22.93 17.55
C THR A 17 -3.40 -21.52 17.99
N TYR A 18 -2.80 -21.08 19.11
CA TYR A 18 -2.90 -19.70 19.55
C TYR A 18 -1.50 -19.06 19.69
N PRO A 19 -1.15 -18.05 18.90
CA PRO A 19 -1.91 -17.54 17.74
C PRO A 19 -2.02 -18.56 16.59
N PRO A 20 -3.03 -18.45 15.68
CA PRO A 20 -3.14 -19.29 14.51
C PRO A 20 -1.89 -19.24 13.64
N LEU A 21 -1.40 -20.40 13.21
CA LEU A 21 -0.10 -20.55 12.58
C LEU A 21 -0.15 -20.20 11.08
N THR A 22 0.73 -19.30 10.63
CA THR A 22 1.03 -19.10 9.21
C THR A 22 1.70 -20.35 8.66
N ILE A 23 1.27 -20.80 7.50
CA ILE A 23 1.74 -22.05 6.90
C ILE A 23 2.05 -21.93 5.42
N LEU A 24 2.97 -22.77 4.96
CA LEU A 24 3.13 -23.14 3.57
C LEU A 24 2.32 -24.42 3.32
N LYS A 25 1.12 -24.25 2.76
CA LYS A 25 0.22 -25.36 2.44
C LYS A 25 0.66 -26.06 1.16
N ARG A 26 0.76 -27.39 1.23
CA ARG A 26 1.07 -28.24 0.08
C ARG A 26 -0.21 -28.83 -0.49
N ASP A 27 -0.29 -28.97 -1.80
CA ASP A 27 -1.31 -29.78 -2.45
C ASP A 27 -0.93 -31.28 -2.37
N VAL A 28 -1.13 -31.88 -1.20
CA VAL A 28 -0.81 -33.31 -0.96
C VAL A 28 -1.67 -34.24 -1.81
N GLU A 29 -2.94 -33.88 -2.05
CA GLU A 29 -3.86 -34.67 -2.87
C GLU A 29 -3.42 -34.67 -4.34
N GLY A 30 -3.13 -33.50 -4.91
CA GLY A 30 -2.65 -33.36 -6.28
C GLY A 30 -1.31 -34.04 -6.49
N LEU A 31 -0.36 -33.92 -5.55
CA LEU A 31 0.93 -34.65 -5.58
C LEU A 31 0.74 -36.13 -5.57
N SER A 32 -0.11 -36.66 -4.66
CA SER A 32 -0.38 -38.10 -4.56
C SER A 32 -1.04 -38.66 -5.82
N ARG A 33 -2.02 -37.94 -6.36
CA ARG A 33 -2.70 -38.26 -7.62
C ARG A 33 -1.71 -38.29 -8.79
N ARG A 34 -0.82 -37.31 -8.87
CA ARG A 34 0.22 -37.23 -9.91
C ARG A 34 1.21 -38.40 -9.80
N ALA A 35 1.67 -38.71 -8.58
CA ALA A 35 2.59 -39.83 -8.34
C ALA A 35 1.97 -41.18 -8.77
N VAL A 36 0.70 -41.41 -8.43
CA VAL A 36 -0.02 -42.62 -8.84
C VAL A 36 -0.16 -42.70 -10.37
N ASN A 37 -0.51 -41.58 -11.03
CA ASN A 37 -0.62 -41.55 -12.48
C ASN A 37 0.74 -41.83 -13.17
N MET A 38 1.82 -41.27 -12.68
CA MET A 38 3.17 -41.55 -13.19
C MET A 38 3.56 -42.99 -13.02
N LEU A 39 3.18 -43.62 -11.90
CA LEU A 39 3.41 -45.07 -11.67
C LEU A 39 2.62 -45.93 -12.65
N PHE A 40 1.33 -45.63 -12.87
CA PHE A 40 0.51 -46.34 -13.86
C PHE A 40 1.05 -46.19 -15.29
N GLU A 41 1.49 -44.97 -15.65
CA GLU A 41 2.10 -44.74 -16.95
C GLU A 41 3.37 -45.57 -17.14
N LYS A 42 4.23 -45.62 -16.13
CA LYS A 42 5.43 -46.50 -16.12
C LYS A 42 5.07 -47.97 -16.27
N ILE A 43 4.07 -48.47 -15.56
CA ILE A 43 3.62 -49.86 -15.63
C ILE A 43 3.10 -50.19 -17.02
N ASN A 44 2.31 -49.31 -17.63
CA ASN A 44 1.66 -49.56 -18.91
C ASN A 44 2.58 -49.39 -20.13
N THR A 45 3.54 -48.45 -20.06
CA THR A 45 4.38 -48.09 -21.21
C THR A 45 5.82 -48.59 -21.09
N GLY A 46 6.26 -48.99 -19.90
CA GLY A 46 7.65 -49.32 -19.61
C GLY A 46 8.61 -48.14 -19.57
N HIS A 47 8.13 -46.93 -19.89
CA HIS A 47 8.94 -45.71 -19.87
C HIS A 47 8.98 -45.09 -18.48
N VAL A 48 10.19 -44.67 -18.06
CA VAL A 48 10.38 -43.84 -16.84
C VAL A 48 10.41 -42.40 -17.29
N ILE A 49 9.49 -41.57 -16.75
CA ILE A 49 9.63 -40.14 -16.87
C ILE A 49 10.69 -39.72 -15.85
N GLU A 50 11.90 -39.48 -16.30
CA GLU A 50 13.03 -39.00 -15.47
C GLU A 50 12.91 -37.51 -15.24
N GLN A 51 11.79 -37.05 -14.68
CA GLN A 51 11.59 -35.66 -14.30
C GLN A 51 11.03 -35.57 -12.89
N ASP A 52 11.71 -34.81 -12.07
CA ASP A 52 11.14 -34.39 -10.79
C ASP A 52 9.89 -33.53 -11.04
N TYR A 53 8.83 -33.82 -10.29
CA TYR A 53 7.62 -33.02 -10.32
C TYR A 53 7.58 -32.16 -9.06
N TYR A 54 7.50 -30.86 -9.27
CA TYR A 54 7.37 -29.86 -8.21
C TYR A 54 5.94 -29.32 -8.24
N ALA A 55 5.25 -29.40 -7.10
CA ALA A 55 3.95 -28.75 -6.94
C ALA A 55 4.12 -27.38 -6.30
N ASP A 56 3.24 -26.47 -6.68
CA ASP A 56 3.16 -25.17 -6.04
C ASP A 56 2.77 -25.30 -4.58
N VAL A 57 3.22 -24.37 -3.77
CA VAL A 57 2.83 -24.20 -2.37
C VAL A 57 2.08 -22.90 -2.21
N GLU A 58 1.02 -22.91 -1.42
CA GLU A 58 0.24 -21.74 -1.07
C GLU A 58 0.70 -21.22 0.29
N LEU A 59 1.08 -19.93 0.37
CA LEU A 59 1.36 -19.27 1.65
C LEU A 59 0.05 -18.77 2.25
N ILE A 60 -0.38 -19.38 3.36
CA ILE A 60 -1.53 -18.94 4.14
C ILE A 60 -1.02 -18.16 5.34
N ILE A 61 -1.13 -16.84 5.27
CA ILE A 61 -0.70 -15.94 6.34
C ILE A 61 -1.74 -15.93 7.44
N ARG A 62 -1.28 -16.16 8.69
CA ARG A 62 -2.09 -16.09 9.91
C ARG A 62 -1.37 -15.28 11.00
N LYS A 63 -1.89 -15.30 12.21
CA LYS A 63 -1.40 -14.43 13.31
C LYS A 63 0.00 -14.75 13.84
N SER A 64 0.58 -15.90 13.53
CA SER A 64 1.91 -16.28 14.03
C SER A 64 3.10 -15.65 13.31
N THR A 65 2.86 -15.00 12.16
CA THR A 65 3.90 -14.24 11.41
C THR A 65 3.49 -12.80 11.22
N ARG A 66 2.44 -12.39 11.88
CA ARG A 66 2.04 -11.02 11.83
C ARG A 66 3.17 -10.19 12.43
N MET A 67 3.87 -9.42 11.61
CA MET A 67 4.43 -8.19 12.10
C MET A 67 3.21 -7.36 12.49
N LEU A 68 2.95 -7.26 13.78
CA LEU A 68 2.09 -6.23 14.31
C LEU A 68 2.85 -4.93 14.03
N ASP A 69 2.56 -4.33 12.87
CA ASP A 69 2.92 -2.96 12.68
C ASP A 69 2.23 -2.19 13.79
N ASN A 70 3.01 -1.47 14.51
CA ASN A 70 2.46 -0.50 15.39
C ASN A 70 2.03 0.68 14.52
N GLY A 71 0.86 1.19 14.77
CA GLY A 71 0.42 2.45 14.20
C GLY A 71 1.42 3.57 14.52
N PRO A 72 1.29 4.74 13.90
CA PRO A 72 2.25 5.84 14.01
C PRO A 72 2.54 6.30 15.43
N PHE A 73 1.73 5.90 16.40
CA PHE A 73 1.89 6.21 17.84
C PHE A 73 2.09 4.94 18.71
N GLY A 74 2.50 3.83 18.08
CA GLY A 74 2.72 2.57 18.78
C GLY A 74 1.45 1.77 19.10
N GLU A 75 0.34 2.09 18.45
CA GLU A 75 -0.89 1.32 18.57
C GLU A 75 -0.74 -0.07 17.94
N GLU A 76 -1.27 -1.07 18.60
CA GLU A 76 -1.36 -2.42 18.03
C GLU A 76 -2.26 -2.41 16.79
N ALA A 77 -1.74 -2.91 15.67
CA ALA A 77 -2.50 -2.98 14.42
C ALA A 77 -3.59 -4.05 14.51
N ALA A 78 -4.82 -3.66 14.21
CA ALA A 78 -5.92 -4.60 13.97
C ALA A 78 -5.97 -5.01 12.49
N THR A 79 -6.57 -6.17 12.20
CA THR A 79 -6.88 -6.54 10.80
C THR A 79 -8.24 -5.98 10.40
N PRO A 80 -8.47 -5.73 9.09
CA PRO A 80 -9.79 -5.38 8.58
C PRO A 80 -10.90 -6.36 9.02
N GLU A 81 -10.59 -7.65 9.05
CA GLU A 81 -11.54 -8.72 9.41
C GLU A 81 -11.93 -8.72 10.89
N SER A 82 -11.13 -8.05 11.74
CA SER A 82 -11.47 -7.91 13.18
C SER A 82 -12.63 -6.95 13.43
N ILE A 83 -12.96 -6.10 12.45
CA ILE A 83 -14.06 -5.14 12.55
C ILE A 83 -15.33 -5.78 12.02
N VAL A 84 -16.16 -6.28 12.91
CA VAL A 84 -17.39 -6.97 12.52
C VAL A 84 -18.59 -6.04 12.66
N ILE A 85 -19.39 -5.91 11.60
CA ILE A 85 -20.71 -5.25 11.61
C ILE A 85 -21.80 -6.32 11.49
N THR A 86 -22.60 -6.45 12.53
CA THR A 86 -23.69 -7.42 12.58
C THR A 86 -24.86 -7.01 11.67
N LYS A 87 -25.82 -7.92 11.45
CA LYS A 87 -27.03 -7.62 10.66
C LYS A 87 -27.88 -6.54 11.33
N GLU A 88 -27.96 -6.56 12.65
CA GLU A 88 -28.67 -5.58 13.46
C GLU A 88 -28.02 -4.20 13.37
N GLU A 89 -26.69 -4.14 13.44
CA GLU A 89 -25.92 -2.92 13.26
C GLU A 89 -26.10 -2.36 11.85
N LYS A 90 -26.07 -3.21 10.82
CA LYS A 90 -26.34 -2.79 9.43
C LYS A 90 -27.74 -2.18 9.28
N SER A 91 -28.75 -2.74 9.93
CA SER A 91 -30.10 -2.19 9.93
C SER A 91 -30.17 -0.83 10.63
N ARG A 92 -29.45 -0.66 11.76
CA ARG A 92 -29.35 0.62 12.47
C ARG A 92 -28.66 1.70 11.66
N LEU A 93 -27.57 1.35 10.95
CA LEU A 93 -26.87 2.27 10.06
C LEU A 93 -27.80 2.79 8.96
N ARG A 94 -28.51 1.91 8.28
CA ARG A 94 -29.48 2.28 7.23
C ARG A 94 -30.62 3.18 7.70
N ALA A 95 -31.00 3.05 8.95
CA ALA A 95 -32.04 3.90 9.56
C ALA A 95 -31.51 5.23 10.11
N GLY A 96 -30.18 5.39 10.23
CA GLY A 96 -29.55 6.51 10.93
C GLY A 96 -29.38 7.79 10.12
N ASN A 97 -29.56 7.75 8.79
CA ASN A 97 -29.35 8.89 7.87
C ASN A 97 -27.98 9.59 8.08
N PHE A 98 -26.93 8.80 8.26
CA PHE A 98 -25.59 9.30 8.51
C PHE A 98 -24.97 9.93 7.27
N ARG A 99 -24.15 10.96 7.48
CA ARG A 99 -23.49 11.75 6.43
C ARG A 99 -21.99 11.74 6.62
N VAL A 100 -21.26 11.44 5.57
CA VAL A 100 -19.79 11.36 5.56
C VAL A 100 -19.22 12.30 4.52
N ALA A 101 -18.09 12.95 4.82
CA ALA A 101 -17.29 13.67 3.85
C ALA A 101 -15.95 12.97 3.64
N ILE A 102 -15.33 13.21 2.47
CA ILE A 102 -14.03 12.67 2.11
C ILE A 102 -13.11 13.86 1.76
N SER A 103 -11.90 13.87 2.33
CA SER A 103 -10.90 14.88 2.04
C SER A 103 -9.60 14.22 1.59
N PHE A 104 -9.32 14.26 0.30
CA PHE A 104 -8.08 13.73 -0.27
C PHE A 104 -7.01 14.80 -0.37
N HIS A 105 -5.75 14.39 -0.16
CA HIS A 105 -4.57 15.20 -0.44
C HIS A 105 -4.37 15.42 -1.95
N TYR A 106 -4.72 14.39 -2.77
CA TYR A 106 -4.68 14.43 -4.23
C TYR A 106 -5.55 13.31 -4.83
N THR A 107 -6.28 13.58 -5.92
CA THR A 107 -7.19 12.62 -6.56
C THR A 107 -6.74 12.15 -7.95
N GLY A 108 -5.77 12.77 -8.57
CA GLY A 108 -5.37 12.52 -9.97
C GLY A 108 -4.66 11.20 -10.26
N THR A 109 -4.86 10.14 -9.45
CA THR A 109 -4.23 8.83 -9.61
C THR A 109 -5.22 7.68 -9.51
N SER A 110 -4.92 6.54 -10.16
CA SER A 110 -5.69 5.30 -10.01
C SER A 110 -5.74 4.84 -8.54
N TRP A 111 -4.69 5.12 -7.77
CA TRP A 111 -4.64 4.84 -6.33
C TRP A 111 -5.75 5.56 -5.56
N ALA A 112 -5.93 6.87 -5.79
CA ALA A 112 -6.97 7.66 -5.15
C ALA A 112 -8.38 7.28 -5.63
N GLU A 113 -8.54 7.05 -6.94
CA GLU A 113 -9.81 6.59 -7.53
C GLU A 113 -10.27 5.26 -6.93
N LEU A 114 -9.35 4.32 -6.73
CA LEU A 114 -9.66 3.03 -6.11
C LEU A 114 -10.01 3.16 -4.62
N HIS A 115 -9.35 4.06 -3.88
CA HIS A 115 -9.75 4.36 -2.50
C HIS A 115 -11.17 4.92 -2.44
N GLU A 116 -11.45 5.95 -3.25
CA GLU A 116 -12.79 6.55 -3.31
C GLU A 116 -13.84 5.52 -3.69
N LYS A 117 -13.56 4.67 -4.70
CA LYS A 117 -14.46 3.60 -5.11
C LYS A 117 -14.73 2.63 -3.96
N GLY A 118 -13.70 2.17 -3.25
CA GLY A 118 -13.86 1.29 -2.10
C GLY A 118 -14.69 1.92 -0.98
N ILE A 119 -14.47 3.20 -0.69
CA ILE A 119 -15.24 3.95 0.29
C ILE A 119 -16.73 4.01 -0.13
N ARG A 120 -17.00 4.38 -1.37
CA ARG A 120 -18.38 4.50 -1.89
C ARG A 120 -19.11 3.17 -1.86
N ASP A 121 -18.49 2.12 -2.41
CA ASP A 121 -19.09 0.78 -2.47
C ASP A 121 -19.43 0.24 -1.07
N GLU A 122 -18.62 0.54 -0.06
CA GLU A 122 -18.85 0.08 1.30
C GLU A 122 -19.93 0.92 2.03
N LEU A 123 -19.86 2.28 1.95
CA LEU A 123 -20.83 3.17 2.59
C LEU A 123 -22.25 2.99 2.02
N GLU A 124 -22.37 2.75 0.71
CA GLU A 124 -23.66 2.47 0.05
C GLU A 124 -24.35 1.26 0.66
N GLN A 125 -23.61 0.21 1.02
CA GLN A 125 -24.16 -0.98 1.66
C GLN A 125 -24.85 -0.67 3.00
N TYR A 126 -24.42 0.40 3.66
CA TYR A 126 -24.95 0.84 4.97
C TYR A 126 -25.95 1.98 4.84
N GLY A 127 -26.22 2.48 3.64
CA GLY A 127 -27.12 3.62 3.43
C GLY A 127 -26.57 4.92 4.03
N ILE A 128 -25.24 5.10 3.99
CA ILE A 128 -24.56 6.28 4.50
C ILE A 128 -24.25 7.20 3.32
N ASP A 129 -24.69 8.46 3.41
CA ASP A 129 -24.54 9.44 2.35
C ASP A 129 -23.16 10.09 2.33
N ILE A 130 -22.52 10.17 1.16
CA ILE A 130 -21.34 10.98 0.95
C ILE A 130 -21.76 12.37 0.49
N ILE A 131 -21.58 13.36 1.37
CA ILE A 131 -22.05 14.75 1.12
C ILE A 131 -20.99 15.65 0.48
N SER A 132 -19.72 15.28 0.54
CA SER A 132 -18.63 16.04 -0.02
C SER A 132 -17.42 15.15 -0.30
N VAL A 133 -16.74 15.41 -1.42
CA VAL A 133 -15.41 14.86 -1.74
C VAL A 133 -14.56 16.03 -2.19
N THR A 134 -13.39 16.21 -1.56
CA THR A 134 -12.48 17.32 -1.87
C THR A 134 -11.10 16.81 -2.27
N ASP A 135 -10.42 17.57 -3.12
CA ASP A 135 -9.06 17.35 -3.58
C ASP A 135 -8.20 18.55 -3.23
N ALA A 136 -7.16 18.36 -2.46
CA ALA A 136 -6.25 19.42 -2.02
C ALA A 136 -5.11 19.69 -3.00
N HIS A 137 -4.93 18.87 -4.04
CA HIS A 137 -3.81 19.02 -4.98
C HIS A 137 -2.42 19.14 -4.31
N PHE A 138 -2.22 18.45 -3.19
CA PHE A 138 -1.05 18.54 -2.29
C PHE A 138 -0.86 19.94 -1.65
N ASP A 139 -1.84 20.83 -1.72
CA ASP A 139 -1.81 22.15 -1.11
C ASP A 139 -2.50 22.12 0.26
N ALA A 140 -1.71 22.25 1.33
CA ALA A 140 -2.21 22.26 2.70
C ALA A 140 -3.14 23.45 2.99
N SER A 141 -2.89 24.61 2.39
CA SER A 141 -3.75 25.80 2.56
C SER A 141 -5.11 25.58 1.92
N LEU A 142 -5.14 24.98 0.74
CA LEU A 142 -6.38 24.58 0.06
C LEU A 142 -7.14 23.55 0.90
N GLN A 143 -6.43 22.51 1.41
CA GLN A 143 -7.06 21.52 2.26
C GLN A 143 -7.67 22.14 3.52
N ASN A 144 -6.96 23.04 4.18
CA ASN A 144 -7.46 23.75 5.36
C ASN A 144 -8.76 24.52 5.06
N ALA A 145 -8.84 25.21 3.93
CA ALA A 145 -10.05 25.89 3.50
C ALA A 145 -11.21 24.92 3.22
N GLN A 146 -10.91 23.79 2.57
CA GLN A 146 -11.88 22.73 2.29
C GLN A 146 -12.38 22.05 3.58
N LEU A 147 -11.51 21.75 4.53
CA LEU A 147 -11.86 21.19 5.84
C LEU A 147 -12.76 22.12 6.64
N GLU A 148 -12.54 23.44 6.57
CA GLU A 148 -13.46 24.42 7.17
C GLU A 148 -14.85 24.35 6.52
N GLY A 149 -14.92 24.25 5.20
CA GLY A 149 -16.17 24.06 4.48
C GLY A 149 -16.89 22.76 4.88
N ILE A 150 -16.15 21.67 5.07
CA ILE A 150 -16.67 20.39 5.57
C ILE A 150 -17.17 20.54 7.02
N ARG A 151 -16.39 21.21 7.88
CA ARG A 151 -16.76 21.45 9.30
C ARG A 151 -18.10 22.19 9.44
N LEU A 152 -18.36 23.16 8.57
CA LEU A 152 -19.62 23.90 8.55
C LEU A 152 -20.83 23.04 8.14
N GLN A 153 -20.60 21.99 7.34
CA GLN A 153 -21.65 21.04 6.95
C GLN A 153 -21.97 20.02 8.06
N LYS A 154 -21.10 19.90 9.08
CA LYS A 154 -21.24 18.99 10.22
C LYS A 154 -21.56 17.56 9.78
N PRO A 155 -20.69 16.88 9.00
CA PRO A 155 -20.85 15.46 8.75
C PRO A 155 -20.67 14.66 10.05
N ASP A 156 -21.27 13.47 10.11
CA ASP A 156 -21.10 12.55 11.25
C ASP A 156 -19.67 11.99 11.32
N ALA A 157 -19.06 11.77 10.14
CA ALA A 157 -17.66 11.38 10.06
C ALA A 157 -16.98 11.95 8.81
N VAL A 158 -15.64 11.98 8.84
CA VAL A 158 -14.78 12.37 7.72
C VAL A 158 -13.70 11.30 7.54
N ILE A 159 -13.52 10.86 6.30
CA ILE A 159 -12.37 10.06 5.89
C ILE A 159 -11.38 11.01 5.23
N ALA A 160 -10.14 11.06 5.70
CA ALA A 160 -9.19 12.04 5.22
C ALA A 160 -7.77 11.49 5.03
N ILE A 161 -7.07 12.07 4.06
CA ILE A 161 -5.62 11.95 3.90
C ILE A 161 -5.05 13.35 4.04
N PRO A 162 -4.19 13.63 5.04
CA PRO A 162 -3.56 14.93 5.19
C PRO A 162 -2.66 15.26 3.99
N ALA A 163 -2.76 16.49 3.45
CA ALA A 163 -1.85 16.97 2.42
C ALA A 163 -0.46 17.31 2.98
N ASP A 164 -0.44 17.75 4.24
CA ASP A 164 0.77 17.99 5.02
C ASP A 164 0.50 17.65 6.48
N ASP A 165 1.42 16.89 7.11
CA ASP A 165 1.24 16.37 8.46
C ASP A 165 1.33 17.46 9.55
N LYS A 166 1.91 18.63 9.25
CA LYS A 166 2.08 19.74 10.18
C LYS A 166 1.08 20.85 9.95
N GLU A 167 0.95 21.30 8.70
CA GLU A 167 0.19 22.48 8.33
C GLU A 167 -1.33 22.26 8.40
N THR A 168 -1.81 21.01 8.25
CA THR A 168 -3.24 20.70 8.29
C THR A 168 -3.76 20.33 9.69
N LYS A 169 -2.86 20.13 10.65
CA LYS A 169 -3.15 19.61 11.99
C LYS A 169 -4.23 20.38 12.73
N GLU A 170 -4.11 21.72 12.81
CA GLU A 170 -5.04 22.53 13.59
C GLU A 170 -6.45 22.49 12.99
N GLN A 171 -6.56 22.44 11.66
CA GLN A 171 -7.86 22.34 11.01
C GLN A 171 -8.51 20.97 11.24
N PHE A 172 -7.73 19.88 11.26
CA PHE A 172 -8.23 18.57 11.65
C PHE A 172 -8.66 18.54 13.11
N ARG A 173 -7.96 19.21 14.03
CA ARG A 173 -8.38 19.34 15.42
C ARG A 173 -9.73 20.06 15.57
N GLU A 174 -9.93 21.15 14.80
CA GLU A 174 -11.21 21.84 14.82
C GLU A 174 -12.34 20.97 14.24
N LEU A 175 -12.07 20.22 13.17
CA LEU A 175 -13.02 19.29 12.59
C LEU A 175 -13.36 18.13 13.55
N ALA A 176 -12.40 17.64 14.33
CA ALA A 176 -12.59 16.59 15.31
C ALA A 176 -13.59 16.93 16.43
N LYS A 177 -13.86 18.23 16.66
CA LYS A 177 -14.84 18.67 17.65
C LYS A 177 -16.30 18.44 17.22
N VAL A 178 -16.53 18.26 15.93
CA VAL A 178 -17.89 18.15 15.34
C VAL A 178 -18.11 16.89 14.53
N SER A 179 -17.05 16.19 14.15
CA SER A 179 -17.11 14.98 13.30
C SER A 179 -16.12 13.94 13.77
N LYS A 180 -16.46 12.65 13.58
CA LYS A 180 -15.51 11.55 13.77
C LYS A 180 -14.49 11.54 12.64
N LEU A 181 -13.20 11.40 12.94
CA LEU A 181 -12.15 11.36 11.91
C LEU A 181 -11.60 9.96 11.76
N VAL A 182 -11.54 9.49 10.52
CA VAL A 182 -10.80 8.29 10.12
C VAL A 182 -9.75 8.71 9.11
N PHE A 183 -8.49 8.48 9.43
CA PHE A 183 -7.39 8.82 8.53
C PHE A 183 -7.03 7.63 7.64
N LEU A 184 -6.65 7.92 6.41
CA LEU A 184 -5.99 7.00 5.50
C LEU A 184 -4.51 7.37 5.39
N SER A 185 -3.65 6.38 5.36
CA SER A 185 -2.19 6.47 5.17
C SER A 185 -1.43 7.14 6.31
N SER A 186 -1.83 8.33 6.77
CA SER A 186 -1.14 9.06 7.84
C SER A 186 -2.09 9.84 8.74
N VAL A 187 -1.61 10.18 9.93
CA VAL A 187 -2.27 11.07 10.88
C VAL A 187 -1.39 12.31 11.04
N PRO A 188 -1.95 13.53 11.10
CA PRO A 188 -1.15 14.74 11.34
C PRO A 188 -0.25 14.63 12.57
N GLU A 189 0.96 15.18 12.49
CA GLU A 189 1.95 15.12 13.57
C GLU A 189 1.38 15.65 14.90
N ASN A 190 1.60 14.89 15.98
CA ASN A 190 1.16 15.28 17.32
C ASN A 190 -0.36 15.54 17.46
N MET A 191 -1.20 14.88 16.65
CA MET A 191 -2.63 14.78 16.94
C MET A 191 -2.82 14.01 18.26
N GLU A 192 -3.78 14.44 19.08
CA GLU A 192 -4.11 13.71 20.29
C GLU A 192 -4.77 12.38 19.94
N LYS A 193 -4.33 11.30 20.60
CA LYS A 193 -4.83 9.94 20.35
C LYS A 193 -6.37 9.81 20.37
N ASN A 194 -7.03 10.66 21.15
CA ASN A 194 -8.49 10.64 21.31
C ASN A 194 -9.23 11.58 20.35
N SER A 195 -8.52 12.38 19.54
CA SER A 195 -9.14 13.31 18.60
C SER A 195 -9.51 12.68 17.26
N TYR A 196 -9.15 11.42 17.03
CA TYR A 196 -9.57 10.66 15.84
C TYR A 196 -10.01 9.24 16.24
N VAL A 197 -10.75 8.59 15.34
CA VAL A 197 -11.24 7.23 15.53
C VAL A 197 -10.15 6.21 15.26
N CYS A 198 -9.61 6.23 14.05
CA CYS A 198 -8.70 5.22 13.53
C CYS A 198 -7.82 5.78 12.43
N CYS A 199 -6.65 5.21 12.26
CA CYS A 199 -5.86 5.32 11.03
C CYS A 199 -5.86 3.97 10.31
N VAL A 200 -6.23 3.98 9.03
CA VAL A 200 -6.14 2.83 8.14
C VAL A 200 -4.97 3.07 7.20
N SER A 201 -3.94 2.23 7.29
CA SER A 201 -2.72 2.42 6.50
C SER A 201 -2.12 1.07 6.10
N VAL A 202 -1.10 1.12 5.26
CA VAL A 202 -0.21 0.00 4.97
C VAL A 202 1.16 0.25 5.56
N ASN A 203 1.97 -0.79 5.64
CA ASN A 203 3.38 -0.66 6.00
C ASN A 203 4.16 -0.04 4.84
N GLU A 204 4.25 1.30 4.82
CA GLU A 204 4.98 2.01 3.77
C GLU A 204 6.49 1.72 3.81
N ILE A 205 7.04 1.46 4.98
CA ILE A 205 8.44 1.05 5.14
C ILE A 205 8.68 -0.29 4.44
N GLU A 206 7.81 -1.28 4.65
CA GLU A 206 7.94 -2.58 3.99
C GLU A 206 7.69 -2.48 2.49
N ASN A 207 6.78 -1.62 2.05
CA ASN A 207 6.55 -1.32 0.65
C ASN A 207 7.86 -0.85 -0.03
N GLY A 208 8.57 0.11 0.58
CA GLY A 208 9.89 0.57 0.12
C GLY A 208 10.96 -0.52 0.15
N ILE A 209 11.03 -1.29 1.25
CA ILE A 209 11.96 -2.43 1.38
C ILE A 209 11.75 -3.44 0.25
N ASN A 210 10.51 -3.75 -0.10
CA ASN A 210 10.19 -4.72 -1.14
C ASN A 210 10.67 -4.26 -2.51
N VAL A 211 10.48 -2.98 -2.86
CA VAL A 211 11.01 -2.43 -4.10
C VAL A 211 12.54 -2.47 -4.11
N GLY A 212 13.18 -2.06 -3.01
CA GLY A 212 14.64 -2.12 -2.86
C GLY A 212 15.18 -3.55 -3.00
N ARG A 213 14.51 -4.55 -2.41
CA ARG A 213 14.86 -5.97 -2.57
C ARG A 213 14.74 -6.45 -4.02
N MET A 214 13.66 -6.09 -4.72
CA MET A 214 13.50 -6.43 -6.15
C MET A 214 14.61 -5.80 -6.99
N MET A 215 14.94 -4.54 -6.75
CA MET A 215 16.05 -3.85 -7.40
C MET A 215 17.40 -4.53 -7.11
N GLY A 216 17.63 -4.89 -5.85
CA GLY A 216 18.83 -5.63 -5.41
C GLY A 216 18.97 -7.00 -6.07
N GLN A 217 17.88 -7.75 -6.15
CA GLN A 217 17.84 -9.06 -6.83
C GLN A 217 18.10 -8.94 -8.33
N TYR A 218 17.51 -7.94 -8.99
CA TYR A 218 17.72 -7.68 -10.42
C TYR A 218 19.20 -7.37 -10.73
N CYS A 219 19.86 -6.63 -9.85
CA CYS A 219 21.26 -6.23 -9.99
C CYS A 219 22.24 -7.30 -9.48
N LYS A 220 21.79 -8.46 -9.02
CA LYS A 220 22.64 -9.51 -8.44
C LYS A 220 23.78 -9.91 -9.37
N GLY A 221 25.01 -9.89 -8.85
CA GLY A 221 26.21 -10.26 -9.59
C GLY A 221 26.75 -9.21 -10.56
N LYS A 222 26.15 -8.00 -10.58
CA LYS A 222 26.62 -6.88 -11.40
C LYS A 222 26.88 -5.66 -10.52
N HIS A 223 27.97 -4.93 -10.79
CA HIS A 223 28.13 -3.59 -10.22
C HIS A 223 27.32 -2.60 -11.06
N VAL A 224 26.41 -1.85 -10.42
CA VAL A 224 25.42 -1.03 -11.13
C VAL A 224 25.32 0.34 -10.47
N GLU A 225 25.30 1.41 -11.27
CA GLU A 225 24.98 2.74 -10.79
C GLU A 225 23.46 2.99 -10.83
N ALA A 226 22.93 3.54 -9.74
CA ALA A 226 21.53 3.78 -9.52
C ALA A 226 21.21 5.26 -9.33
N GLY A 227 20.01 5.65 -9.72
CA GLY A 227 19.41 6.94 -9.39
C GLY A 227 18.07 6.77 -8.65
N PHE A 228 17.77 7.72 -7.78
CA PHE A 228 16.52 7.80 -7.05
C PHE A 228 15.79 9.10 -7.40
N ILE A 229 14.60 9.00 -7.94
CA ILE A 229 13.70 10.13 -8.25
C ILE A 229 12.55 10.05 -7.26
N ILE A 230 12.62 10.89 -6.24
CA ILE A 230 11.77 10.80 -5.05
C ILE A 230 10.84 12.00 -4.92
N HIS A 231 9.78 11.84 -4.14
CA HIS A 231 8.89 12.95 -3.83
C HIS A 231 9.55 13.94 -2.86
N GLY A 232 9.70 15.18 -3.28
CA GLY A 232 10.35 16.22 -2.47
C GLY A 232 9.43 16.87 -1.43
N ALA A 233 8.14 16.50 -1.37
CA ALA A 233 7.18 17.07 -0.43
C ALA A 233 7.18 16.34 0.93
N VAL A 234 6.69 17.04 1.95
CA VAL A 234 6.55 16.51 3.33
C VAL A 234 5.27 15.67 3.43
N PHE A 235 5.23 14.53 2.72
CA PHE A 235 4.14 13.57 2.81
C PHE A 235 4.69 12.24 3.36
N TYR A 236 4.12 11.78 4.47
CA TYR A 236 4.63 10.63 5.21
C TYR A 236 4.78 9.37 4.36
N GLY A 237 3.74 8.99 3.61
CA GLY A 237 3.71 7.72 2.89
C GLY A 237 4.84 7.60 1.86
N THR A 238 5.02 8.59 0.99
CA THR A 238 6.09 8.58 -0.01
C THR A 238 7.46 8.66 0.65
N ARG A 239 7.65 9.54 1.65
CA ARG A 239 8.91 9.67 2.36
C ARG A 239 9.35 8.37 3.04
N ALA A 240 8.45 7.70 3.76
CA ALA A 240 8.75 6.44 4.44
C ALA A 240 9.17 5.33 3.46
N ARG A 241 8.52 5.24 2.30
CA ARG A 241 8.87 4.29 1.23
C ARG A 241 10.23 4.60 0.62
N ASP A 242 10.43 5.87 0.24
CA ASP A 242 11.64 6.33 -0.45
C ASP A 242 12.88 6.11 0.44
N GLU A 243 12.81 6.50 1.71
CA GLU A 243 13.88 6.29 2.70
C GLU A 243 14.15 4.80 2.96
N ALA A 244 13.11 3.98 3.03
CA ALA A 244 13.26 2.55 3.24
C ALA A 244 13.88 1.84 2.03
N ALA A 245 13.51 2.24 0.80
CA ALA A 245 14.10 1.71 -0.43
C ALA A 245 15.59 2.10 -0.54
N GLU A 246 15.94 3.35 -0.25
CA GLU A 246 17.32 3.82 -0.22
C GLU A 246 18.14 3.06 0.82
N LYS A 247 17.61 2.96 2.03
CA LYS A 247 18.29 2.31 3.16
C LYS A 247 18.61 0.86 2.88
N ILE A 248 17.62 0.07 2.42
CA ILE A 248 17.83 -1.37 2.15
C ILE A 248 18.88 -1.58 1.04
N ILE A 249 18.90 -0.75 0.00
CA ILE A 249 19.90 -0.79 -1.06
C ILE A 249 21.27 -0.47 -0.47
N SER A 250 21.41 0.64 0.26
CA SER A 250 22.68 1.08 0.83
C SER A 250 23.25 0.08 1.85
N GLU A 251 22.40 -0.59 2.62
CA GLU A 251 22.84 -1.52 3.68
C GLU A 251 23.16 -2.92 3.14
N GLN A 252 22.33 -3.48 2.25
CA GLN A 252 22.37 -4.88 1.88
C GLN A 252 22.89 -5.15 0.46
N TYR A 253 22.90 -4.17 -0.44
CA TYR A 253 23.26 -4.37 -1.84
C TYR A 253 24.48 -3.52 -2.25
N LYS A 254 25.65 -3.84 -1.69
CA LYS A 254 26.92 -3.09 -1.90
C LYS A 254 27.41 -3.05 -3.36
N ASN A 255 26.82 -3.85 -4.23
CA ASN A 255 27.06 -3.82 -5.67
C ASN A 255 26.24 -2.76 -6.41
N ILE A 256 25.35 -2.05 -5.72
CA ILE A 256 24.55 -0.94 -6.26
C ILE A 256 25.10 0.36 -5.66
N ASP A 257 25.57 1.25 -6.51
CA ASP A 257 26.10 2.56 -6.13
C ASP A 257 25.06 3.64 -6.44
N ILE A 258 24.44 4.21 -5.41
CA ILE A 258 23.47 5.29 -5.57
C ILE A 258 24.22 6.58 -5.89
N LYS A 259 24.21 6.99 -7.18
CA LYS A 259 24.91 8.18 -7.67
C LYS A 259 24.18 9.47 -7.46
N ALA A 260 22.86 9.44 -7.55
CA ALA A 260 22.05 10.63 -7.41
C ALA A 260 20.69 10.31 -6.77
N ILE A 261 20.27 11.19 -5.86
CA ILE A 261 18.93 11.24 -5.30
C ILE A 261 18.39 12.63 -5.58
N ARG A 262 17.26 12.73 -6.29
CA ARG A 262 16.64 14.00 -6.65
C ARG A 262 15.16 14.01 -6.39
N GLY A 263 14.71 15.07 -5.72
CA GLY A 263 13.31 15.31 -5.44
C GLY A 263 12.62 16.07 -6.57
N PHE A 264 11.34 15.75 -6.82
CA PHE A 264 10.41 16.61 -7.56
C PHE A 264 9.36 17.14 -6.59
N GLY A 265 8.96 18.41 -6.74
CA GLY A 265 7.86 18.99 -5.97
C GLY A 265 6.52 18.69 -6.66
N GLU A 266 6.36 19.16 -7.89
CA GLU A 266 5.23 18.84 -8.74
C GLU A 266 5.51 17.60 -9.57
N ILE A 267 4.50 16.75 -9.78
CA ILE A 267 4.65 15.47 -10.50
C ILE A 267 5.26 15.67 -11.89
N GLU A 268 4.84 16.72 -12.60
CA GLU A 268 5.30 17.07 -13.95
C GLU A 268 6.81 17.32 -14.02
N ASN A 269 7.41 17.77 -12.93
CA ASN A 269 8.85 18.03 -12.84
C ASN A 269 9.68 16.76 -12.86
N ALA A 270 9.10 15.57 -12.56
CA ALA A 270 9.81 14.30 -12.61
C ALA A 270 10.43 14.02 -14.00
N TYR A 271 9.80 14.50 -15.06
CA TYR A 271 10.33 14.43 -16.43
C TYR A 271 11.68 15.16 -16.56
N GLN A 272 11.74 16.43 -16.13
CA GLN A 272 12.98 17.22 -16.23
C GLN A 272 14.04 16.72 -15.25
N VAL A 273 13.63 16.37 -14.03
CA VAL A 273 14.51 15.77 -13.02
C VAL A 273 15.23 14.52 -13.56
N CYS A 274 14.50 13.67 -14.29
CA CYS A 274 15.09 12.49 -14.95
C CYS A 274 16.12 12.89 -16.01
N LYS A 275 15.76 13.84 -16.88
CA LYS A 275 16.68 14.29 -17.95
C LYS A 275 17.99 14.85 -17.40
N ASP A 276 17.89 15.69 -16.40
CA ASP A 276 19.05 16.31 -15.76
C ASP A 276 19.90 15.25 -15.04
N MET A 277 19.27 14.34 -14.29
CA MET A 277 19.96 13.25 -13.59
C MET A 277 20.75 12.37 -14.54
N ILE A 278 20.14 11.93 -15.64
CA ILE A 278 20.78 11.02 -16.61
C ILE A 278 21.84 11.75 -17.44
N THR A 279 21.65 13.03 -17.75
CA THR A 279 22.64 13.84 -18.43
C THR A 279 23.91 14.00 -17.59
N GLU A 280 23.76 14.25 -16.30
CA GLU A 280 24.89 14.40 -15.37
C GLU A 280 25.52 13.08 -14.97
N ASN A 281 24.74 11.99 -14.99
CA ASN A 281 25.17 10.65 -14.58
C ASN A 281 24.81 9.61 -15.66
N PRO A 282 25.48 9.63 -16.82
CA PRO A 282 25.11 8.79 -17.96
C PRO A 282 25.32 7.29 -17.74
N GLN A 283 26.04 6.91 -16.69
CA GLN A 283 26.31 5.50 -16.36
C GLN A 283 25.19 4.85 -15.53
N ILE A 284 24.21 5.61 -15.07
CA ILE A 284 23.05 5.05 -14.36
C ILE A 284 22.35 4.01 -15.24
N LYS A 285 22.07 2.83 -14.67
CA LYS A 285 21.41 1.69 -15.32
C LYS A 285 20.11 1.27 -14.64
N VAL A 286 19.85 1.74 -13.43
CA VAL A 286 18.62 1.45 -12.71
C VAL A 286 18.11 2.72 -12.04
N LEU A 287 16.79 2.90 -12.06
CA LEU A 287 16.12 4.00 -11.39
C LEU A 287 15.04 3.46 -10.42
N TYR A 288 15.04 4.00 -9.22
CA TYR A 288 13.88 3.99 -8.34
C TYR A 288 13.07 5.26 -8.58
N VAL A 289 11.74 5.13 -8.66
CA VAL A 289 10.81 6.26 -8.78
C VAL A 289 9.68 6.07 -7.79
N SER A 290 9.37 7.09 -7.00
CA SER A 290 8.47 7.01 -5.83
C SER A 290 7.12 6.32 -6.06
N TRP A 291 6.45 6.56 -7.22
CA TRP A 291 5.20 5.87 -7.59
C TRP A 291 4.94 5.91 -9.10
N ASP A 292 3.83 5.31 -9.52
CA ASP A 292 3.46 5.08 -10.93
C ASP A 292 3.38 6.35 -11.79
N ARG A 293 2.73 7.41 -11.30
CA ARG A 293 2.51 8.63 -12.12
C ARG A 293 3.81 9.34 -12.51
N PRO A 294 4.74 9.70 -11.59
CA PRO A 294 6.06 10.20 -11.98
C PRO A 294 6.87 9.18 -12.78
N ALA A 295 6.72 7.85 -12.53
CA ALA A 295 7.42 6.83 -13.32
C ALA A 295 7.02 6.88 -14.80
N LEU A 296 5.76 7.17 -15.14
CA LEU A 296 5.33 7.37 -16.54
C LEU A 296 6.05 8.55 -17.20
N LEU A 297 6.30 9.63 -16.47
CA LEU A 297 7.02 10.79 -16.98
C LEU A 297 8.51 10.51 -17.13
N VAL A 298 9.09 9.75 -16.19
CA VAL A 298 10.47 9.24 -16.27
C VAL A 298 10.64 8.34 -17.49
N ILE A 299 9.73 7.40 -17.72
CA ILE A 299 9.74 6.53 -18.94
C ILE A 299 9.69 7.36 -20.21
N LYS A 300 8.84 8.40 -20.25
CA LYS A 300 8.77 9.32 -21.39
C LYS A 300 10.12 10.01 -21.62
N ALA A 301 10.74 10.55 -20.57
CA ALA A 301 12.04 11.20 -20.66
C ALA A 301 13.13 10.24 -21.18
N LEU A 302 13.20 9.02 -20.64
CA LEU A 302 14.16 8.01 -21.07
C LEU A 302 14.00 7.60 -22.54
N LYS A 303 12.77 7.46 -23.02
CA LYS A 303 12.49 7.19 -24.44
C LYS A 303 13.00 8.31 -25.36
N GLU A 304 12.74 9.56 -24.99
CA GLU A 304 13.24 10.71 -25.75
C GLU A 304 14.77 10.86 -25.74
N MET A 305 15.41 10.38 -24.68
CA MET A 305 16.87 10.32 -24.53
C MET A 305 17.51 9.07 -25.16
N HIS A 306 16.70 8.15 -25.72
CA HIS A 306 17.13 6.83 -26.20
C HIS A 306 17.87 6.02 -25.09
N ARG A 307 17.36 6.08 -23.86
CA ARG A 307 17.89 5.41 -22.66
C ARG A 307 16.92 4.36 -22.10
N GLU A 308 16.25 3.62 -22.98
CA GLU A 308 15.36 2.49 -22.63
C GLU A 308 16.14 1.28 -22.06
N ASP A 309 17.48 1.38 -22.07
CA ASP A 309 18.37 0.43 -21.40
C ASP A 309 18.33 0.53 -19.85
N ILE A 310 17.75 1.61 -19.31
CA ILE A 310 17.64 1.85 -17.86
C ILE A 310 16.43 1.13 -17.30
N ALA A 311 16.65 0.24 -16.35
CA ALA A 311 15.59 -0.49 -15.65
C ALA A 311 14.91 0.39 -14.60
N ILE A 312 13.57 0.34 -14.53
CA ILE A 312 12.77 1.14 -13.60
C ILE A 312 12.16 0.25 -12.53
N PHE A 313 12.20 0.74 -11.29
CA PHE A 313 11.54 0.18 -10.12
C PHE A 313 10.67 1.26 -9.49
N THR A 314 9.44 0.93 -9.12
CA THR A 314 8.47 1.91 -8.62
C THR A 314 7.48 1.30 -7.64
N THR A 315 6.55 2.10 -7.15
CA THR A 315 5.40 1.63 -6.37
C THR A 315 4.11 2.01 -7.07
N ASP A 316 3.01 1.46 -6.59
CA ASP A 316 1.67 1.63 -7.10
C ASP A 316 1.49 1.15 -8.55
N LEU A 317 0.29 0.74 -8.90
CA LEU A 317 0.02 0.10 -10.18
C LEU A 317 -1.12 0.81 -10.89
N ASP A 318 -0.81 1.39 -12.05
CA ASP A 318 -1.80 1.79 -13.03
C ASP A 318 -1.73 0.91 -14.28
N TYR A 319 -2.72 1.05 -15.16
CA TYR A 319 -2.80 0.26 -16.39
C TYR A 319 -1.57 0.44 -17.30
N LYS A 320 -1.04 1.67 -17.42
CA LYS A 320 0.14 1.93 -18.28
C LYS A 320 1.41 1.35 -17.69
N ILE A 321 1.57 1.41 -16.37
CA ILE A 321 2.70 0.77 -15.69
C ILE A 321 2.65 -0.75 -15.86
N ALA A 322 1.47 -1.37 -15.80
CA ALA A 322 1.31 -2.79 -16.10
C ALA A 322 1.81 -3.13 -17.52
N GLN A 323 1.45 -2.32 -18.53
CA GLN A 323 1.96 -2.49 -19.90
C GLN A 323 3.49 -2.33 -19.98
N TYR A 324 4.08 -1.39 -19.22
CA TYR A 324 5.53 -1.23 -19.16
C TYR A 324 6.25 -2.34 -18.41
N MET A 325 5.59 -3.01 -17.47
CA MET A 325 6.09 -4.26 -16.88
C MET A 325 6.08 -5.39 -17.90
N GLU A 326 4.99 -5.57 -18.64
CA GLU A 326 4.87 -6.57 -19.71
C GLU A 326 5.94 -6.38 -20.78
N SER A 327 6.18 -5.14 -21.20
CA SER A 327 7.25 -4.81 -22.17
C SER A 327 8.66 -4.87 -21.58
N GLY A 328 8.79 -5.03 -20.28
CA GLY A 328 10.06 -5.16 -19.58
C GLY A 328 10.84 -3.86 -19.36
N ILE A 329 10.22 -2.70 -19.43
CA ILE A 329 10.81 -1.40 -19.06
C ILE A 329 10.78 -1.25 -17.54
N VAL A 330 9.64 -1.49 -16.90
CA VAL A 330 9.51 -1.59 -15.45
C VAL A 330 9.86 -3.00 -15.03
N LYS A 331 10.86 -3.15 -14.16
CA LYS A 331 11.42 -4.45 -13.75
C LYS A 331 10.94 -4.91 -12.39
N GLY A 332 10.40 -4.02 -11.59
CA GLY A 332 9.85 -4.34 -10.28
C GLY A 332 8.90 -3.27 -9.79
N LEU A 333 7.88 -3.73 -9.10
CA LEU A 333 6.82 -2.90 -8.57
C LEU A 333 6.33 -3.51 -7.25
N SER A 334 6.15 -2.66 -6.24
CA SER A 334 5.40 -3.00 -5.04
C SER A 334 4.11 -2.20 -5.03
N THR A 335 2.98 -2.83 -4.74
CA THR A 335 1.69 -2.15 -4.75
C THR A 335 0.90 -2.39 -3.48
N GLN A 336 0.09 -1.43 -3.13
CA GLN A 336 -0.90 -1.49 -2.07
C GLN A 336 -2.21 -2.09 -2.60
N ARG A 337 -3.21 -2.19 -1.72
CA ARG A 337 -4.59 -2.57 -2.05
C ARG A 337 -5.54 -1.39 -1.81
N PRO A 338 -5.48 -0.33 -2.61
CA PRO A 338 -6.19 0.92 -2.32
C PRO A 338 -7.71 0.76 -2.25
N TYR A 339 -8.29 -0.11 -3.07
CA TYR A 339 -9.72 -0.42 -3.00
C TYR A 339 -10.11 -1.04 -1.65
N GLU A 340 -9.35 -2.03 -1.17
CA GLU A 340 -9.62 -2.68 0.11
C GLU A 340 -9.35 -1.74 1.30
N GLN A 341 -8.35 -0.87 1.20
CA GLN A 341 -8.11 0.17 2.22
C GLN A 341 -9.27 1.15 2.30
N GLY A 342 -9.78 1.61 1.16
CA GLY A 342 -10.97 2.47 1.09
C GLY A 342 -12.19 1.81 1.73
N ARG A 343 -12.44 0.54 1.40
CA ARG A 343 -13.51 -0.25 2.03
C ARG A 343 -13.31 -0.35 3.54
N THR A 344 -12.08 -0.63 3.98
CA THR A 344 -11.76 -0.75 5.42
C THR A 344 -12.01 0.57 6.15
N ALA A 345 -11.60 1.71 5.59
CA ALA A 345 -11.86 3.01 6.19
C ALA A 345 -13.37 3.30 6.33
N ALA A 346 -14.14 2.98 5.30
CA ALA A 346 -15.60 3.10 5.33
C ALA A 346 -16.24 2.17 6.35
N HIS A 347 -15.74 0.94 6.48
CA HIS A 347 -16.18 -0.04 7.46
C HIS A 347 -15.90 0.42 8.90
N VAL A 348 -14.70 0.97 9.14
CA VAL A 348 -14.31 1.63 10.40
C VAL A 348 -15.25 2.79 10.72
N VAL A 349 -15.53 3.66 9.75
CA VAL A 349 -16.50 4.76 9.92
C VAL A 349 -17.86 4.20 10.33
N ALA A 350 -18.40 3.26 9.57
CA ALA A 350 -19.71 2.68 9.84
C ALA A 350 -19.78 2.08 11.27
N LYS A 351 -18.77 1.31 11.68
CA LYS A 351 -18.69 0.76 13.04
C LYS A 351 -18.64 1.87 14.09
N SER A 352 -17.83 2.90 13.86
CA SER A 352 -17.64 4.02 14.79
C SER A 352 -18.91 4.83 15.02
N LEU A 353 -19.81 4.92 14.05
CA LEU A 353 -21.09 5.62 14.19
C LEU A 353 -22.03 4.95 15.21
N LEU A 354 -21.81 3.67 15.47
CA LEU A 354 -22.64 2.87 16.40
C LEU A 354 -21.95 2.58 17.74
N SER A 355 -20.62 2.53 17.76
CA SER A 355 -19.82 2.12 18.90
C SER A 355 -18.50 2.89 18.94
N ASN A 356 -17.94 3.06 20.14
CA ASN A 356 -16.59 3.58 20.30
C ASN A 356 -15.53 2.47 20.37
N ASP A 357 -15.95 1.21 20.28
CA ASP A 357 -15.06 0.05 20.28
C ASP A 357 -14.55 -0.22 18.85
N VAL A 358 -13.60 0.60 18.45
CA VAL A 358 -12.96 0.54 17.12
C VAL A 358 -11.44 0.63 17.36
N PRO A 359 -10.64 -0.22 16.69
CA PRO A 359 -9.19 -0.16 16.81
C PRO A 359 -8.64 1.20 16.34
N LYS A 360 -7.57 1.64 16.98
CA LYS A 360 -6.91 2.92 16.64
C LYS A 360 -6.09 2.86 15.35
N TYR A 361 -5.66 1.66 14.98
CA TYR A 361 -4.90 1.42 13.75
C TYR A 361 -5.33 0.11 13.09
N VAL A 362 -5.52 0.15 11.78
CA VAL A 362 -5.82 -1.02 10.94
C VAL A 362 -4.81 -1.05 9.80
N GLY A 363 -4.10 -2.19 9.64
CA GLY A 363 -3.06 -2.38 8.64
C GLY A 363 -3.18 -3.70 7.86
#